data_dc8129f9f5de58761be9871165f09ef8
#
_entry.id   dc8129f9f5de58761be9871165f09ef8
#
_cell.length_a   1.000
_cell.length_b   1.000
_cell.length_c   1.000
_cell.angle_alpha   90.00
_cell.angle_beta   90.00
_cell.angle_gamma   90.00
#
_symmetry.space_group_name_H-M   'P 1'
#
loop_
_entity.id
_entity.type
_entity.pdbx_description
1 polymer ?
#
loop_
_entity_poly.entity_id
_entity_poly.type
_entity_poly.pdbx_seq_one_letter_code
_entity_poly.pdbx_strand_id
1 'polypeptide(L)'
;MTRALIVVDVQPTFCEGGELPIVGGNAVAERVAAYVPAHRKEYALVATTQDWHIDPGTHFSDQPDFVDTWPKHGVAGTANAQLHPALADLAPDASVKKGQYAAAYSGFEGVDDAGVGLDQLLK
;
A
#
# COMPACT_ATOMS: atom_id res chain seq x y z
N MET A 1 -5.17 -22.30 14.04
CA MET A 1 -4.58 -20.97 14.25
C MET A 1 -5.16 -19.99 13.25
N THR A 2 -5.62 -18.86 13.74
CA THR A 2 -6.16 -17.80 12.91
C THR A 2 -5.02 -16.97 12.30
N ARG A 3 -5.06 -16.74 10.98
CA ARG A 3 -4.04 -15.98 10.27
C ARG A 3 -4.66 -14.84 9.48
N ALA A 4 -3.95 -13.74 9.38
CA ALA A 4 -4.27 -12.64 8.47
C ALA A 4 -3.15 -12.50 7.42
N LEU A 5 -3.52 -12.12 6.21
CA LEU A 5 -2.58 -11.77 5.15
C LEU A 5 -2.61 -10.27 4.95
N ILE A 6 -1.45 -9.65 4.97
CA ILE A 6 -1.31 -8.21 4.69
C ILE A 6 -0.56 -8.06 3.38
N VAL A 7 -1.18 -7.42 2.41
CA VAL A 7 -0.59 -7.09 1.11
C VAL A 7 -0.10 -5.65 1.20
N VAL A 8 1.22 -5.49 1.28
CA VAL A 8 1.86 -4.22 1.64
C VAL A 8 2.22 -3.44 0.39
N ASP A 9 1.55 -2.30 0.19
CA ASP A 9 1.94 -1.24 -0.76
C ASP A 9 2.17 -1.73 -2.20
N VAL A 10 1.33 -2.62 -2.69
CA VAL A 10 1.41 -3.09 -4.08
C VAL A 10 0.68 -2.08 -4.97
N GLN A 11 1.42 -1.05 -5.35
CA GLN A 11 0.92 0.14 -6.04
C GLN A 11 1.83 0.47 -7.22
N PRO A 12 1.27 0.97 -8.34
CA PRO A 12 2.10 1.37 -9.49
C PRO A 12 3.20 2.38 -9.16
N THR A 13 2.98 3.24 -8.16
CA THR A 13 3.99 4.23 -7.73
C THR A 13 5.32 3.59 -7.35
N PHE A 14 5.30 2.34 -6.85
CA PHE A 14 6.48 1.58 -6.43
C PHE A 14 6.92 0.53 -7.45
N CYS A 15 6.25 0.42 -8.56
CA CYS A 15 6.57 -0.53 -9.61
C CYS A 15 7.34 0.14 -10.74
N GLU A 16 7.83 -0.66 -11.69
CA GLU A 16 8.54 -0.12 -12.85
C GLU A 16 7.65 0.89 -13.57
N GLY A 17 8.20 2.05 -13.89
CA GLY A 17 7.47 3.16 -14.50
C GLY A 17 6.77 4.10 -13.51
N GLY A 18 6.76 3.79 -12.23
CA GLY A 18 6.21 4.64 -11.19
C GLY A 18 7.19 5.72 -10.71
N GLU A 19 6.74 6.54 -9.77
CA GLU A 19 7.53 7.69 -9.25
C GLU A 19 8.68 7.25 -8.35
N LEU A 20 8.55 6.11 -7.68
CA LEU A 20 9.56 5.58 -6.78
C LEU A 20 9.74 4.07 -7.06
N PRO A 21 10.30 3.73 -8.24
CA PRO A 21 10.24 2.36 -8.75
C PRO A 21 11.17 1.41 -8.01
N ILE A 22 10.70 0.18 -7.87
CA ILE A 22 11.48 -0.95 -7.38
C ILE A 22 11.50 -2.00 -8.48
N VAL A 23 12.69 -2.46 -8.84
CA VAL A 23 12.84 -3.52 -9.85
C VAL A 23 12.15 -4.79 -9.37
N GLY A 24 11.28 -5.35 -10.22
CA GLY A 24 10.50 -6.54 -9.88
C GLY A 24 9.15 -6.24 -9.26
N GLY A 25 8.77 -4.95 -9.08
CA GLY A 25 7.49 -4.58 -8.47
C GLY A 25 6.30 -5.12 -9.25
N ASN A 26 6.29 -5.00 -10.57
CA ASN A 26 5.20 -5.53 -11.40
C ASN A 26 5.11 -7.06 -11.28
N ALA A 27 6.23 -7.76 -11.23
CA ALA A 27 6.25 -9.22 -11.07
C ALA A 27 5.69 -9.64 -9.70
N VAL A 28 5.98 -8.89 -8.64
CA VAL A 28 5.40 -9.11 -7.32
C VAL A 28 3.89 -8.95 -7.37
N ALA A 29 3.39 -7.89 -8.02
CA ALA A 29 1.96 -7.65 -8.15
C ALA A 29 1.26 -8.84 -8.82
N GLU A 30 1.85 -9.38 -9.88
CA GLU A 30 1.31 -10.54 -10.58
C GLU A 30 1.32 -11.80 -9.71
N ARG A 31 2.39 -12.01 -8.94
CA ARG A 31 2.46 -13.15 -8.01
C ARG A 31 1.43 -13.04 -6.89
N VAL A 32 1.23 -11.85 -6.35
CA VAL A 32 0.19 -11.61 -5.33
C VAL A 32 -1.19 -11.89 -5.92
N ALA A 33 -1.45 -11.40 -7.14
CA ALA A 33 -2.72 -11.62 -7.84
C ALA A 33 -3.04 -13.11 -8.03
N ALA A 34 -2.02 -13.94 -8.25
CA ALA A 34 -2.18 -15.38 -8.37
C ALA A 34 -2.28 -16.07 -7.00
N TYR A 35 -1.48 -15.63 -6.04
CA TYR A 35 -1.40 -16.25 -4.71
C TYR A 35 -2.69 -16.09 -3.91
N VAL A 36 -3.23 -14.89 -3.85
CA VAL A 36 -4.35 -14.59 -2.94
C VAL A 36 -5.59 -15.42 -3.24
N PRO A 37 -6.09 -15.50 -4.49
CA PRO A 37 -7.26 -16.34 -4.75
C PRO A 37 -7.02 -17.81 -4.44
N ALA A 38 -5.80 -18.30 -4.68
CA ALA A 38 -5.46 -19.70 -4.46
C ALA A 38 -5.36 -20.06 -2.98
N HIS A 39 -5.07 -19.08 -2.11
CA HIS A 39 -4.82 -19.31 -0.68
C HIS A 39 -5.79 -18.56 0.24
N ARG A 40 -6.79 -17.87 -0.30
CA ARG A 40 -7.71 -17.01 0.46
C ARG A 40 -8.31 -17.71 1.66
N LYS A 41 -8.65 -18.98 1.51
CA LYS A 41 -9.31 -19.77 2.55
C LYS A 41 -8.41 -20.05 3.75
N GLU A 42 -7.10 -19.89 3.61
CA GLU A 42 -6.15 -20.10 4.70
C GLU A 42 -6.08 -18.91 5.65
N TYR A 43 -6.73 -17.78 5.31
CA TYR A 43 -6.66 -16.54 6.06
C TYR A 43 -8.04 -16.10 6.52
N ALA A 44 -8.12 -15.68 7.79
CA ALA A 44 -9.34 -15.11 8.34
C ALA A 44 -9.62 -13.71 7.79
N LEU A 45 -8.56 -12.98 7.40
CA LEU A 45 -8.66 -11.62 6.91
C LEU A 45 -7.54 -11.37 5.89
N VAL A 46 -7.88 -10.70 4.80
CA VAL A 46 -6.92 -10.18 3.83
C VAL A 46 -7.01 -8.66 3.85
N ALA A 47 -5.93 -8.01 4.23
CA ALA A 47 -5.84 -6.55 4.29
C ALA A 47 -4.82 -6.03 3.28
N THR A 48 -5.04 -4.82 2.78
CA THR A 48 -4.08 -4.11 1.95
C THR A 48 -3.61 -2.85 2.66
N THR A 49 -2.38 -2.43 2.38
CA THR A 49 -1.88 -1.12 2.77
C THR A 49 -1.48 -0.32 1.54
N GLN A 50 -1.61 0.99 1.62
CA GLN A 50 -1.26 1.92 0.54
C GLN A 50 -0.69 3.20 1.10
N ASP A 51 0.33 3.74 0.42
CA ASP A 51 0.65 5.15 0.56
C ASP A 51 -0.49 5.97 -0.04
N TRP A 52 -0.93 6.97 0.70
CA TRP A 52 -2.02 7.84 0.26
C TRP A 52 -1.71 9.26 0.73
N HIS A 53 -0.73 9.89 0.05
CA HIS A 53 -0.22 11.19 0.48
C HIS A 53 -1.10 12.32 -0.01
N ILE A 54 -1.73 13.01 0.93
CA ILE A 54 -2.50 14.23 0.67
C ILE A 54 -1.57 15.44 0.85
N ASP A 55 -0.98 15.57 2.04
CA ASP A 55 0.02 16.59 2.36
C ASP A 55 0.99 16.03 3.40
N PRO A 56 2.01 15.29 2.98
CA PRO A 56 2.96 14.68 3.92
C PRO A 56 4.06 15.64 4.35
N GLY A 57 3.94 16.94 4.06
CA GLY A 57 4.90 17.95 4.49
C GLY A 57 6.28 17.75 3.86
N THR A 58 7.32 17.72 4.70
CA THR A 58 8.71 17.60 4.26
C THR A 58 9.09 16.21 3.77
N HIS A 59 8.20 15.25 3.83
CA HIS A 59 8.40 13.91 3.24
C HIS A 59 8.67 14.01 1.73
N PHE A 60 8.02 14.94 1.04
CA PHE A 60 8.27 15.22 -0.37
C PHE A 60 9.30 16.34 -0.52
N SER A 61 10.22 16.19 -1.48
CA SER A 61 11.22 17.19 -1.80
C SER A 61 11.55 17.17 -3.29
N ASP A 62 11.84 18.35 -3.86
CA ASP A 62 12.35 18.46 -5.23
C ASP A 62 13.83 18.06 -5.30
N GLN A 63 14.51 17.99 -4.15
CA GLN A 63 15.89 17.53 -4.05
C GLN A 63 15.98 16.47 -2.95
N PRO A 64 15.37 15.28 -3.17
CA PRO A 64 15.27 14.27 -2.13
C PRO A 64 16.63 13.67 -1.79
N ASP A 65 16.82 13.38 -0.49
CA ASP A 65 18.01 12.69 0.00
C ASP A 65 17.86 11.15 -0.04
N PHE A 66 16.65 10.66 -0.29
CA PHE A 66 16.32 9.21 -0.31
C PHE A 66 16.59 8.50 1.03
N VAL A 67 16.56 9.25 2.11
CA VAL A 67 16.65 8.76 3.49
C VAL A 67 15.41 9.21 4.27
N ASP A 68 15.21 10.52 4.37
CA ASP A 68 14.05 11.11 5.05
C ASP A 68 13.14 11.87 4.09
N THR A 69 13.62 12.20 2.90
CA THR A 69 12.87 12.94 1.87
C THR A 69 12.87 12.18 0.56
N TRP A 70 11.76 12.32 -0.18
CA TRP A 70 11.49 11.51 -1.36
C TRP A 70 10.86 12.37 -2.46
N PRO A 71 10.98 11.97 -3.73
CA PRO A 71 10.19 12.60 -4.79
C PRO A 71 8.70 12.35 -4.54
N LYS A 72 7.84 13.15 -5.16
CA LYS A 72 6.40 12.91 -5.06
C LYS A 72 6.06 11.52 -5.55
N HIS A 73 5.37 10.77 -4.72
CA HIS A 73 4.91 9.42 -5.00
C HIS A 73 3.66 9.12 -4.18
N GLY A 74 2.89 8.10 -4.55
CA GLY A 74 1.72 7.70 -3.78
C GLY A 74 0.73 8.83 -3.52
N VAL A 75 0.58 9.77 -4.44
CA VAL A 75 -0.29 10.94 -4.25
C VAL A 75 -1.74 10.52 -4.29
N ALA A 76 -2.48 10.88 -3.26
CA ALA A 76 -3.89 10.53 -3.10
C ALA A 76 -4.71 10.91 -4.34
N GLY A 77 -5.57 10.01 -4.77
CA GLY A 77 -6.45 10.21 -5.93
C GLY A 77 -5.78 9.97 -7.28
N THR A 78 -4.48 9.72 -7.35
CA THR A 78 -3.81 9.38 -8.60
C THR A 78 -3.91 7.89 -8.91
N ALA A 79 -3.79 7.53 -10.19
CA ALA A 79 -3.80 6.13 -10.61
C ALA A 79 -2.66 5.33 -9.99
N ASN A 80 -1.49 5.95 -9.80
CA ASN A 80 -0.31 5.29 -9.24
C ASN A 80 -0.41 5.04 -7.74
N ALA A 81 -1.29 5.74 -7.03
CA ALA A 81 -1.56 5.48 -5.61
C ALA A 81 -2.61 4.39 -5.39
N GLN A 82 -3.34 3.99 -6.42
CA GLN A 82 -4.27 2.87 -6.32
C GLN A 82 -3.51 1.56 -6.16
N LEU A 83 -4.21 0.49 -5.78
CA LEU A 83 -3.62 -0.83 -5.87
C LEU A 83 -3.27 -1.14 -7.33
N HIS A 84 -2.20 -1.91 -7.53
CA HIS A 84 -1.76 -2.29 -8.86
C HIS A 84 -2.93 -2.92 -9.64
N PRO A 85 -3.07 -2.63 -10.97
CA PRO A 85 -4.17 -3.17 -11.77
C PRO A 85 -4.31 -4.69 -11.72
N ALA A 86 -3.22 -5.43 -11.52
CA ALA A 86 -3.26 -6.89 -11.34
C ALA A 86 -4.12 -7.31 -10.14
N LEU A 87 -4.31 -6.42 -9.16
CA LEU A 87 -5.09 -6.67 -7.95
C LEU A 87 -6.53 -6.15 -8.03
N ALA A 88 -7.01 -5.80 -9.24
CA ALA A 88 -8.35 -5.21 -9.42
C ALA A 88 -9.46 -6.09 -8.82
N ASP A 89 -9.31 -7.41 -8.88
CA ASP A 89 -10.30 -8.36 -8.38
C ASP A 89 -9.99 -8.90 -6.98
N LEU A 90 -9.02 -8.31 -6.26
CA LEU A 90 -8.58 -8.81 -4.96
C LEU A 90 -9.69 -8.78 -3.92
N ALA A 91 -10.51 -7.74 -3.90
CA ALA A 91 -11.59 -7.54 -2.93
C ALA A 91 -11.12 -7.77 -1.49
N PRO A 92 -10.20 -6.93 -0.96
CA PRO A 92 -9.68 -7.11 0.40
C PRO A 92 -10.79 -6.92 1.45
N ASP A 93 -10.64 -7.57 2.59
CA ASP A 93 -11.56 -7.40 3.72
C ASP A 93 -11.33 -6.05 4.42
N ALA A 94 -10.12 -5.54 4.37
CA ALA A 94 -9.75 -4.26 4.96
C ALA A 94 -8.69 -3.57 4.08
N SER A 95 -8.77 -2.26 3.99
CA SER A 95 -7.82 -1.44 3.23
C SER A 95 -7.39 -0.26 4.08
N VAL A 96 -6.09 -0.13 4.30
CA VAL A 96 -5.49 0.88 5.16
C VAL A 96 -4.68 1.83 4.29
N LYS A 97 -4.86 3.13 4.50
CA LYS A 97 -4.15 4.20 3.82
C LYS A 97 -3.27 4.93 4.82
N LYS A 98 -2.00 5.06 4.50
CA LYS A 98 -1.01 5.68 5.38
C LYS A 98 -0.37 6.89 4.75
N GLY A 99 0.26 7.73 5.58
CA GLY A 99 1.02 8.87 5.11
C GLY A 99 0.18 10.02 4.58
N GLN A 100 -1.06 10.16 5.03
CA GLN A 100 -1.96 11.18 4.48
C GLN A 100 -1.45 12.59 4.77
N TYR A 101 -0.94 12.85 5.98
CA TYR A 101 -0.48 14.17 6.40
C TYR A 101 0.90 14.15 7.06
N ALA A 102 1.60 13.03 7.01
CA ALA A 102 2.94 12.87 7.56
C ALA A 102 3.64 11.71 6.88
N ALA A 103 4.96 11.61 7.03
CA ALA A 103 5.69 10.42 6.59
C ALA A 103 5.19 9.20 7.37
N ALA A 104 5.01 8.07 6.70
CA ALA A 104 4.60 6.82 7.32
C ALA A 104 5.21 5.64 6.55
N TYR A 105 5.83 4.73 7.28
CA TYR A 105 6.56 3.60 6.69
C TYR A 105 5.95 2.25 7.06
N SER A 106 4.96 2.24 7.94
CA SER A 106 4.29 1.01 8.40
C SER A 106 2.79 1.11 8.20
N GLY A 107 2.16 0.01 7.78
CA GLY A 107 0.71 -0.06 7.70
C GLY A 107 0.02 0.20 9.05
N PHE A 108 0.73 -0.03 10.16
CA PHE A 108 0.18 0.27 11.50
C PHE A 108 0.09 1.76 11.80
N GLU A 109 0.65 2.62 10.96
CA GLU A 109 0.49 4.08 11.05
C GLU A 109 -0.69 4.59 10.23
N GLY A 110 -1.34 3.70 9.48
CA GLY A 110 -2.47 4.05 8.62
C GLY A 110 -3.82 3.72 9.23
N VAL A 111 -4.85 4.16 8.56
CA VAL A 111 -6.24 3.91 8.94
C VAL A 111 -7.05 3.55 7.70
N ASP A 112 -8.19 2.87 7.92
CA ASP A 112 -9.17 2.65 6.84
C ASP A 112 -10.00 3.92 6.60
N ASP A 113 -10.97 3.85 5.69
CA ASP A 113 -11.80 5.01 5.35
C ASP A 113 -12.72 5.45 6.52
N ALA A 114 -12.93 4.60 7.51
CA ALA A 114 -13.65 4.94 8.72
C ALA A 114 -12.75 5.46 9.85
N GLY A 115 -11.43 5.54 9.62
CA GLY A 115 -10.47 6.00 10.62
C GLY A 115 -9.98 4.94 11.58
N VAL A 116 -10.20 3.66 11.27
CA VAL A 116 -9.80 2.53 12.13
C VAL A 116 -8.40 2.07 11.75
N GLY A 117 -7.51 1.94 12.73
CA GLY A 117 -6.13 1.49 12.52
C GLY A 117 -6.02 0.00 12.23
N LEU A 118 -4.90 -0.39 11.59
CA LEU A 118 -4.68 -1.78 11.21
C LEU A 118 -4.67 -2.72 12.41
N ASP A 119 -4.09 -2.31 13.52
CA ASP A 119 -4.06 -3.12 14.74
C ASP A 119 -5.47 -3.48 15.21
N GLN A 120 -6.40 -2.54 15.15
CA GLN A 120 -7.79 -2.75 15.54
C GLN A 120 -8.51 -3.66 14.53
N LEU A 121 -8.24 -3.49 13.24
CA LEU A 121 -8.83 -4.31 12.18
C LEU A 121 -8.41 -5.78 12.28
N LEU A 122 -7.22 -6.05 12.82
CA LEU A 122 -6.67 -7.40 13.00
C LEU A 122 -7.24 -8.11 14.25
N LYS A 123 -7.98 -7.43 15.09
CA LYS A 123 -8.62 -8.01 16.27
C LYS A 123 -10.06 -8.51 15.97
#